data_710edcfd2a43e8f1cbdc0a93ea36c75c
#
_entry.id   710edcfd2a43e8f1cbdc0a93ea36c75c
#
_cell.length_a   1.000
_cell.length_b   1.000
_cell.length_c   1.000
_cell.angle_alpha   90.00
_cell.angle_beta   90.00
_cell.angle_gamma   90.00
#
_symmetry.space_group_name_H-M   'P 1'
#
loop_
_entity.id
_entity.type
_entity.pdbx_description
1 polymer ?
#
loop_
_entity_poly.entity_id
_entity_poly.type
_entity_poly.pdbx_seq_one_letter_code
_entity_poly.pdbx_strand_id
1 'polypeptide(L)'
;MIEIAEFTDPVCTWCWGSEPVLRKLETRFGEQVKISYIMGGLVQDITSFYDSHNDIGGDPDRSNRNIARHWVDASERHGMPVRSEGFKLFSREHPSTYPQNIAYKAAQMQDQALAHKFLRRIREASAAEARQTNKTEILLELASEVGLDIARFLDDFTHGPAQQAFEQDLAITARYGARGFPSFLLKYADKEMVIRGYKRYEEFKALIGHLSGGEIQERPVPATEETIMAFISRYGSAAPIEIQRTFDLTNDELKNVIDSLLQKQLIRKREAGNGYFILPKVGAAACDPATGVCSI
;
A
#
# COMPACT_ATOMS: atom_id res chain seq x y z
N MET A 1 -0.73 -11.52 -19.72
CA MET A 1 -0.48 -10.82 -18.45
C MET A 1 -1.83 -10.46 -17.83
N ILE A 2 -2.00 -10.65 -16.53
CA ILE A 2 -3.17 -10.18 -15.78
C ILE A 2 -2.90 -8.76 -15.27
N GLU A 3 -3.86 -7.87 -15.45
CA GLU A 3 -3.87 -6.56 -14.82
C GLU A 3 -4.79 -6.59 -13.60
N ILE A 4 -4.28 -6.10 -12.45
CA ILE A 4 -5.03 -5.96 -11.21
C ILE A 4 -5.03 -4.48 -10.83
N ALA A 5 -6.16 -3.80 -10.96
CA ALA A 5 -6.32 -2.44 -10.48
C ALA A 5 -7.02 -2.45 -9.11
N GLU A 6 -6.32 -1.96 -8.08
CA GLU A 6 -6.90 -1.75 -6.75
C GLU A 6 -7.63 -0.40 -6.71
N PHE A 7 -8.94 -0.41 -6.52
CA PHE A 7 -9.68 0.77 -6.07
C PHE A 7 -9.36 0.97 -4.60
N THR A 8 -8.76 2.09 -4.29
CA THR A 8 -8.10 2.30 -3.00
C THR A 8 -8.24 3.74 -2.51
N ASP A 9 -7.92 3.94 -1.24
CA ASP A 9 -7.64 5.24 -0.65
C ASP A 9 -6.36 5.12 0.19
N PRO A 10 -5.46 6.12 0.16
CA PRO A 10 -4.18 6.04 0.90
C PRO A 10 -4.32 5.82 2.40
N VAL A 11 -5.46 6.17 3.00
CA VAL A 11 -5.71 6.01 4.44
C VAL A 11 -6.71 4.89 4.77
N CYS A 12 -7.01 4.02 3.82
CA CYS A 12 -7.86 2.85 4.06
C CYS A 12 -7.06 1.73 4.76
N THR A 13 -7.45 1.35 5.99
CA THR A 13 -6.74 0.30 6.75
C THR A 13 -6.77 -1.07 6.08
N TRP A 14 -7.86 -1.43 5.37
CA TRP A 14 -7.96 -2.70 4.67
C TRP A 14 -7.14 -2.71 3.37
N CYS A 15 -6.94 -1.54 2.73
CA CYS A 15 -5.99 -1.39 1.63
C CYS A 15 -4.54 -1.51 2.14
N TRP A 16 -4.25 -0.95 3.31
CA TRP A 16 -2.99 -1.17 4.02
C TRP A 16 -2.76 -2.66 4.30
N GLY A 17 -3.79 -3.36 4.78
CA GLY A 17 -3.76 -4.79 5.02
C GLY A 17 -3.63 -5.67 3.77
N SER A 18 -3.91 -5.12 2.58
CA SER A 18 -3.76 -5.84 1.31
C SER A 18 -2.32 -5.85 0.78
N GLU A 19 -1.45 -4.94 1.25
CA GLU A 19 -0.04 -4.86 0.82
C GLU A 19 0.70 -6.21 0.85
N PRO A 20 0.64 -7.02 1.93
CA PRO A 20 1.29 -8.33 1.95
C PRO A 20 0.82 -9.27 0.84
N VAL A 21 -0.47 -9.21 0.51
CA VAL A 21 -1.05 -10.06 -0.54
C VAL A 21 -0.60 -9.57 -1.93
N LEU A 22 -0.65 -8.26 -2.16
CA LEU A 22 -0.25 -7.68 -3.45
C LEU A 22 1.24 -7.92 -3.72
N ARG A 23 2.11 -7.74 -2.73
CA ARG A 23 3.54 -8.03 -2.84
C ARG A 23 3.84 -9.51 -3.06
N LYS A 24 3.06 -10.42 -2.42
CA LYS A 24 3.15 -11.85 -2.70
C LYS A 24 2.76 -12.16 -4.15
N LEU A 25 1.69 -11.55 -4.67
CA LEU A 25 1.30 -11.70 -6.07
C LEU A 25 2.40 -11.25 -7.03
N GLU A 26 2.95 -10.05 -6.83
CA GLU A 26 4.06 -9.55 -7.65
C GLU A 26 5.30 -10.45 -7.59
N THR A 27 5.60 -10.99 -6.40
CA THR A 27 6.77 -11.87 -6.20
C THR A 27 6.58 -13.25 -6.85
N ARG A 28 5.38 -13.84 -6.67
CA ARG A 28 5.09 -15.20 -7.14
C ARG A 28 4.73 -15.28 -8.61
N PHE A 29 4.12 -14.26 -9.18
CA PHE A 29 3.72 -14.24 -10.59
C PHE A 29 4.68 -13.44 -11.48
N GLY A 30 5.52 -12.56 -10.88
CA GLY A 30 6.47 -11.73 -11.62
C GLY A 30 5.77 -10.88 -12.69
N GLU A 31 6.33 -10.82 -13.88
CA GLU A 31 5.81 -10.04 -15.01
C GLU A 31 4.44 -10.51 -15.54
N GLN A 32 3.95 -11.66 -15.08
CA GLN A 32 2.63 -12.17 -15.48
C GLN A 32 1.48 -11.39 -14.81
N VAL A 33 1.76 -10.65 -13.73
CA VAL A 33 0.80 -9.83 -12.99
C VAL A 33 1.31 -8.40 -12.92
N LYS A 34 0.44 -7.44 -13.27
CA LYS A 34 0.70 -6.01 -13.14
C LYS A 34 -0.33 -5.40 -12.20
N ILE A 35 0.16 -4.75 -11.13
CA ILE A 35 -0.70 -4.06 -10.16
C ILE A 35 -0.70 -2.56 -10.45
N SER A 36 -1.87 -1.95 -10.37
CA SER A 36 -2.09 -0.51 -10.49
C SER A 36 -3.11 -0.04 -9.46
N TYR A 37 -3.19 1.28 -9.25
CA TYR A 37 -4.05 1.87 -8.24
C TYR A 37 -4.97 2.91 -8.86
N ILE A 38 -6.27 2.87 -8.49
CA ILE A 38 -7.30 3.84 -8.84
C ILE A 38 -7.74 4.50 -7.54
N MET A 39 -7.58 5.81 -7.45
CA MET A 39 -7.89 6.58 -6.24
C MET A 39 -9.40 6.76 -6.09
N GLY A 40 -9.96 6.13 -5.07
CA GLY A 40 -11.40 6.05 -4.87
C GLY A 40 -12.01 7.15 -4.01
N GLY A 41 -11.19 7.87 -3.21
CA GLY A 41 -11.66 8.98 -2.39
C GLY A 41 -12.62 8.54 -1.29
N LEU A 42 -12.10 7.97 -0.21
CA LEU A 42 -12.90 7.37 0.87
C LEU A 42 -13.80 8.36 1.58
N VAL A 43 -13.29 9.54 1.94
CA VAL A 43 -14.02 10.57 2.69
C VAL A 43 -13.81 11.92 2.03
N GLN A 44 -14.87 12.44 1.40
CA GLN A 44 -14.86 13.80 0.84
C GLN A 44 -14.88 14.86 1.94
N ASP A 45 -15.77 14.67 2.93
CA ASP A 45 -15.90 15.52 4.10
C ASP A 45 -16.41 14.67 5.27
N ILE A 46 -15.62 14.57 6.35
CA ILE A 46 -15.97 13.78 7.54
C ILE A 46 -17.23 14.28 8.23
N THR A 47 -17.55 15.56 8.11
CA THR A 47 -18.75 16.15 8.75
C THR A 47 -20.06 15.68 8.11
N SER A 48 -20.03 15.30 6.84
CA SER A 48 -21.17 14.75 6.10
C SER A 48 -21.07 13.25 5.85
N PHE A 49 -19.92 12.65 6.13
CA PHE A 49 -19.69 11.20 6.01
C PHE A 49 -20.31 10.44 7.17
N TYR A 50 -20.78 9.22 6.92
CA TYR A 50 -21.25 8.33 7.98
C TYR A 50 -21.04 6.86 7.64
N ASP A 51 -20.21 6.19 8.44
CA ASP A 51 -20.06 4.73 8.50
C ASP A 51 -20.71 4.24 9.79
N SER A 52 -21.94 3.72 9.67
CA SER A 52 -22.74 3.25 10.80
C SER A 52 -22.14 2.03 11.49
N HIS A 53 -21.35 1.22 10.78
CA HIS A 53 -20.75 0.00 11.33
C HIS A 53 -19.62 0.32 12.33
N ASN A 54 -18.82 1.35 12.04
CA ASN A 54 -17.69 1.76 12.86
C ASN A 54 -17.95 3.03 13.67
N ASP A 55 -19.16 3.61 13.57
CA ASP A 55 -19.54 4.91 14.16
C ASP A 55 -18.52 6.01 13.80
N ILE A 56 -18.16 6.10 12.50
CA ILE A 56 -17.24 7.09 11.96
C ILE A 56 -18.04 8.11 11.16
N GLY A 57 -17.84 9.41 11.44
CA GLY A 57 -18.46 10.52 10.72
C GLY A 57 -19.01 11.60 11.64
N GLY A 58 -19.38 12.74 11.06
CA GLY A 58 -19.87 13.93 11.75
C GLY A 58 -18.76 14.66 12.49
N ASP A 59 -18.52 14.34 13.74
CA ASP A 59 -17.48 14.98 14.56
C ASP A 59 -16.08 14.43 14.27
N PRO A 60 -15.09 15.25 13.88
CA PRO A 60 -13.74 14.80 13.56
C PRO A 60 -13.02 14.12 14.73
N ASP A 61 -13.15 14.61 15.96
CA ASP A 61 -12.43 14.07 17.12
C ASP A 61 -13.00 12.71 17.52
N ARG A 62 -14.34 12.56 17.50
CA ARG A 62 -14.98 11.26 17.69
C ARG A 62 -14.57 10.29 16.59
N SER A 63 -14.59 10.73 15.33
CA SER A 63 -14.19 9.91 14.18
C SER A 63 -12.74 9.45 14.31
N ASN A 64 -11.80 10.31 14.67
CA ASN A 64 -10.41 9.94 14.89
C ASN A 64 -10.26 8.82 15.93
N ARG A 65 -10.98 8.90 17.06
CA ARG A 65 -10.94 7.85 18.11
C ARG A 65 -11.50 6.53 17.61
N ASN A 66 -12.58 6.56 16.84
CA ASN A 66 -13.23 5.36 16.31
C ASN A 66 -12.39 4.74 15.18
N ILE A 67 -11.79 5.55 14.31
CA ILE A 67 -10.84 5.11 13.28
C ILE A 67 -9.63 4.43 13.93
N ALA A 68 -9.04 5.04 14.96
CA ALA A 68 -7.89 4.47 15.66
C ALA A 68 -8.19 3.06 16.22
N ARG A 69 -9.38 2.86 16.84
CA ARG A 69 -9.84 1.54 17.28
C ARG A 69 -10.01 0.55 16.12
N HIS A 70 -10.75 0.97 15.10
CA HIS A 70 -10.98 0.14 13.91
C HIS A 70 -9.66 -0.29 13.25
N TRP A 71 -8.65 0.57 13.22
CA TRP A 71 -7.35 0.24 12.67
C TRP A 71 -6.58 -0.79 13.49
N VAL A 72 -6.66 -0.73 14.84
CA VAL A 72 -6.09 -1.75 15.72
C VAL A 72 -6.77 -3.11 15.47
N ASP A 73 -8.10 -3.15 15.46
CA ASP A 73 -8.87 -4.37 15.22
C ASP A 73 -8.57 -4.97 13.83
N ALA A 74 -8.41 -4.12 12.81
CA ALA A 74 -8.01 -4.55 11.47
C ALA A 74 -6.57 -5.08 11.45
N SER A 75 -5.65 -4.41 12.17
CA SER A 75 -4.24 -4.81 12.28
C SER A 75 -4.09 -6.23 12.87
N GLU A 76 -4.89 -6.59 13.86
CA GLU A 76 -4.91 -7.95 14.41
C GLU A 76 -5.23 -9.01 13.36
N ARG A 77 -6.00 -8.66 12.34
CA ARG A 77 -6.39 -9.58 11.25
C ARG A 77 -5.39 -9.60 10.10
N HIS A 78 -4.89 -8.44 9.68
CA HIS A 78 -3.99 -8.37 8.53
C HIS A 78 -2.50 -8.37 8.90
N GLY A 79 -2.13 -8.05 10.15
CA GLY A 79 -0.76 -8.11 10.66
C GLY A 79 0.14 -6.94 10.29
N MET A 80 -0.38 -5.94 9.57
CA MET A 80 0.41 -4.75 9.23
C MET A 80 0.44 -3.77 10.40
N PRO A 81 1.59 -3.09 10.65
CA PRO A 81 1.75 -2.18 11.78
C PRO A 81 0.76 -1.01 11.74
N VAL A 82 0.20 -0.66 12.90
CA VAL A 82 -0.63 0.53 13.09
C VAL A 82 -0.29 1.22 14.42
N ARG A 83 -0.45 2.53 14.46
CA ARG A 83 -0.27 3.35 15.65
C ARG A 83 -1.58 4.05 15.99
N SER A 84 -2.19 3.69 17.10
CA SER A 84 -3.40 4.34 17.61
C SER A 84 -3.09 5.55 18.51
N GLU A 85 -1.95 5.53 19.19
CA GLU A 85 -1.54 6.63 20.06
C GLU A 85 -1.21 7.88 19.25
N GLY A 86 -1.84 9.00 19.60
CA GLY A 86 -1.68 10.27 18.90
C GLY A 86 -2.30 10.31 17.50
N PHE A 87 -3.08 9.28 17.13
CA PHE A 87 -3.74 9.23 15.82
C PHE A 87 -4.69 10.41 15.63
N LYS A 88 -4.45 11.16 14.54
CA LYS A 88 -5.29 12.26 14.11
C LYS A 88 -5.27 12.36 12.60
N LEU A 89 -6.37 11.95 11.95
CA LEU A 89 -6.53 12.07 10.50
C LEU A 89 -7.33 13.33 10.14
N PHE A 90 -8.45 13.54 10.83
CA PHE A 90 -9.38 14.61 10.52
C PHE A 90 -9.31 15.78 11.54
N SER A 91 -9.56 16.97 11.05
CA SER A 91 -9.88 18.18 11.84
C SER A 91 -10.91 19.01 11.08
N ARG A 92 -11.38 20.12 11.67
CA ARG A 92 -12.30 21.02 10.97
C ARG A 92 -11.66 21.67 9.74
N GLU A 93 -10.35 21.94 9.80
CA GLU A 93 -9.56 22.52 8.70
C GLU A 93 -9.14 21.47 7.66
N HIS A 94 -9.08 20.19 8.06
CA HIS A 94 -8.67 19.08 7.22
C HIS A 94 -9.70 17.94 7.31
N PRO A 95 -10.92 18.12 6.74
CA PRO A 95 -12.02 17.15 6.89
C PRO A 95 -12.00 16.00 5.88
N SER A 96 -11.07 15.99 4.95
CA SER A 96 -11.10 15.13 3.74
C SER A 96 -9.90 14.20 3.63
N THR A 97 -10.08 13.04 2.93
CA THR A 97 -8.98 12.18 2.47
C THR A 97 -8.59 12.48 1.01
N TYR A 98 -9.29 13.39 0.33
CA TYR A 98 -9.02 13.73 -1.07
C TYR A 98 -7.60 14.28 -1.31
N PRO A 99 -7.00 15.10 -0.41
CA PRO A 99 -5.64 15.59 -0.60
C PRO A 99 -4.62 14.46 -0.85
N GLN A 100 -4.69 13.33 -0.12
CA GLN A 100 -3.77 12.21 -0.33
C GLN A 100 -3.97 11.52 -1.68
N ASN A 101 -5.24 11.43 -2.13
CA ASN A 101 -5.58 10.85 -3.44
C ASN A 101 -5.05 11.75 -4.58
N ILE A 102 -5.23 13.06 -4.48
CA ILE A 102 -4.73 14.04 -5.45
C ILE A 102 -3.19 14.03 -5.46
N ALA A 103 -2.57 13.97 -4.28
CA ALA A 103 -1.12 13.89 -4.15
C ALA A 103 -0.54 12.65 -4.84
N TYR A 104 -1.20 11.48 -4.75
CA TYR A 104 -0.81 10.30 -5.51
C TYR A 104 -0.86 10.55 -7.03
N LYS A 105 -1.88 11.26 -7.52
CA LYS A 105 -1.99 11.61 -8.95
C LYS A 105 -0.88 12.55 -9.39
N ALA A 106 -0.51 13.54 -8.58
CA ALA A 106 0.63 14.40 -8.84
C ALA A 106 1.95 13.61 -8.92
N ALA A 107 2.15 12.65 -8.03
CA ALA A 107 3.30 11.75 -8.09
C ALA A 107 3.27 10.87 -9.35
N GLN A 108 2.10 10.36 -9.73
CA GLN A 108 1.91 9.52 -10.92
C GLN A 108 2.23 10.25 -12.23
N MET A 109 2.02 11.57 -12.29
CA MET A 109 2.38 12.40 -13.43
C MET A 109 3.89 12.55 -13.62
N GLN A 110 4.68 12.32 -12.56
CA GLN A 110 6.13 12.33 -12.66
C GLN A 110 6.67 10.97 -13.07
N ASP A 111 6.33 9.93 -12.29
CA ASP A 111 6.80 8.56 -12.51
C ASP A 111 5.91 7.55 -11.78
N GLN A 112 5.54 6.48 -12.47
CA GLN A 112 4.63 5.46 -11.92
C GLN A 112 5.28 4.67 -10.76
N ALA A 113 6.57 4.37 -10.83
CA ALA A 113 7.25 3.61 -9.78
C ALA A 113 7.45 4.47 -8.52
N LEU A 114 7.79 5.76 -8.69
CA LEU A 114 7.84 6.71 -7.58
C LEU A 114 6.46 6.94 -6.96
N ALA A 115 5.39 6.99 -7.77
CA ALA A 115 4.03 7.09 -7.26
C ALA A 115 3.64 5.89 -6.38
N HIS A 116 4.02 4.66 -6.76
CA HIS A 116 3.79 3.48 -5.93
C HIS A 116 4.57 3.55 -4.60
N LYS A 117 5.83 4.00 -4.63
CA LYS A 117 6.61 4.25 -3.42
C LYS A 117 5.98 5.35 -2.55
N PHE A 118 5.46 6.38 -3.18
CA PHE A 118 4.79 7.49 -2.48
C PHE A 118 3.48 7.04 -1.83
N LEU A 119 2.63 6.26 -2.52
CA LEU A 119 1.43 5.67 -1.94
C LEU A 119 1.77 4.83 -0.71
N ARG A 120 2.79 3.96 -0.84
CA ARG A 120 3.29 3.16 0.28
C ARG A 120 3.75 4.05 1.43
N ARG A 121 4.49 5.12 1.14
CA ARG A 121 4.99 6.03 2.17
C ARG A 121 3.87 6.80 2.88
N ILE A 122 2.81 7.21 2.16
CA ILE A 122 1.61 7.81 2.77
C ILE A 122 0.94 6.80 3.70
N ARG A 123 0.77 5.55 3.28
CA ARG A 123 0.18 4.48 4.09
C ARG A 123 0.97 4.24 5.38
N GLU A 124 2.31 4.15 5.31
CA GLU A 124 3.18 4.04 6.49
C GLU A 124 3.03 5.23 7.44
N ALA A 125 3.08 6.45 6.89
CA ALA A 125 2.96 7.68 7.68
C ALA A 125 1.61 7.78 8.39
N SER A 126 0.52 7.47 7.70
CA SER A 126 -0.83 7.50 8.28
C SER A 126 -1.04 6.40 9.29
N ALA A 127 -0.78 5.13 8.88
CA ALA A 127 -1.15 3.97 9.67
C ALA A 127 -0.17 3.69 10.81
N ALA A 128 1.14 3.69 10.53
CA ALA A 128 2.13 3.21 11.47
C ALA A 128 2.87 4.32 12.22
N GLU A 129 2.81 5.58 11.73
CA GLU A 129 3.47 6.74 12.35
C GLU A 129 2.47 7.75 12.94
N ALA A 130 1.16 7.58 12.70
CA ALA A 130 0.08 8.49 13.13
C ALA A 130 0.29 9.95 12.65
N ARG A 131 0.90 10.15 11.46
CA ARG A 131 1.06 11.47 10.86
C ARG A 131 -0.25 11.90 10.18
N GLN A 132 -0.60 13.17 10.31
CA GLN A 132 -1.80 13.74 9.70
C GLN A 132 -1.54 14.02 8.19
N THR A 133 -1.63 13.00 7.36
CA THR A 133 -1.22 13.00 5.95
C THR A 133 -2.15 13.76 5.01
N ASN A 134 -3.29 14.27 5.47
CA ASN A 134 -4.13 15.17 4.68
C ASN A 134 -3.68 16.66 4.75
N LYS A 135 -2.54 16.93 5.37
CA LYS A 135 -1.89 18.23 5.36
C LYS A 135 -0.88 18.32 4.25
N THR A 136 -0.89 19.43 3.51
CA THR A 136 0.00 19.66 2.36
C THR A 136 1.48 19.59 2.75
N GLU A 137 1.87 20.18 3.88
CA GLU A 137 3.25 20.15 4.37
C GLU A 137 3.75 18.72 4.62
N ILE A 138 2.89 17.83 5.15
CA ILE A 138 3.24 16.43 5.36
C ILE A 138 3.37 15.69 4.02
N LEU A 139 2.48 15.95 3.07
CA LEU A 139 2.55 15.33 1.74
C LEU A 139 3.82 15.75 0.99
N LEU A 140 4.26 17.02 1.11
CA LEU A 140 5.50 17.52 0.52
C LEU A 140 6.74 16.85 1.14
N GLU A 141 6.77 16.68 2.46
CA GLU A 141 7.84 15.95 3.14
C GLU A 141 7.93 14.50 2.64
N LEU A 142 6.78 13.79 2.58
CA LEU A 142 6.74 12.41 2.09
C LEU A 142 7.12 12.29 0.62
N ALA A 143 6.74 13.27 -0.21
CA ALA A 143 7.13 13.34 -1.62
C ALA A 143 8.66 13.50 -1.77
N SER A 144 9.26 14.35 -0.95
CA SER A 144 10.72 14.51 -0.90
C SER A 144 11.44 13.25 -0.46
N GLU A 145 10.90 12.54 0.56
CA GLU A 145 11.48 11.28 1.08
C GLU A 145 11.58 10.19 -0.01
N VAL A 146 10.66 10.18 -0.98
CA VAL A 146 10.65 9.19 -2.07
C VAL A 146 11.35 9.66 -3.35
N GLY A 147 11.87 10.89 -3.36
CA GLY A 147 12.68 11.43 -4.46
C GLY A 147 11.86 12.07 -5.59
N LEU A 148 10.63 12.51 -5.34
CA LEU A 148 9.85 13.29 -6.30
C LEU A 148 10.43 14.71 -6.46
N ASP A 149 10.29 15.30 -7.65
CA ASP A 149 10.53 16.72 -7.86
C ASP A 149 9.45 17.53 -7.16
N ILE A 150 9.82 18.23 -6.08
CA ILE A 150 8.89 18.92 -5.20
C ILE A 150 8.26 20.13 -5.87
N ALA A 151 9.00 20.85 -6.71
CA ALA A 151 8.46 22.02 -7.41
C ALA A 151 7.36 21.58 -8.39
N ARG A 152 7.63 20.58 -9.21
CA ARG A 152 6.66 19.98 -10.13
C ARG A 152 5.49 19.32 -9.38
N PHE A 153 5.78 18.59 -8.30
CA PHE A 153 4.73 17.98 -7.48
C PHE A 153 3.75 19.01 -6.94
N LEU A 154 4.26 20.12 -6.38
CA LEU A 154 3.44 21.19 -5.83
C LEU A 154 2.59 21.87 -6.91
N ASP A 155 3.17 22.11 -8.09
CA ASP A 155 2.48 22.70 -9.22
C ASP A 155 1.33 21.82 -9.70
N ASP A 156 1.59 20.53 -9.98
CA ASP A 156 0.57 19.55 -10.39
C ASP A 156 -0.53 19.36 -9.31
N PHE A 157 -0.14 19.38 -8.04
CA PHE A 157 -1.05 19.19 -6.90
C PHE A 157 -1.97 20.39 -6.67
N THR A 158 -1.47 21.63 -6.85
CA THR A 158 -2.22 22.86 -6.49
C THR A 158 -2.94 23.53 -7.65
N HIS A 159 -2.48 23.35 -8.91
CA HIS A 159 -3.01 24.06 -10.10
C HIS A 159 -3.96 23.23 -10.97
N GLY A 160 -4.40 22.05 -10.48
CA GLY A 160 -5.54 21.33 -11.03
C GLY A 160 -5.26 20.08 -11.88
N PRO A 161 -4.09 19.83 -12.50
CA PRO A 161 -3.90 18.61 -13.29
C PRO A 161 -4.10 17.32 -12.50
N ALA A 162 -3.55 17.24 -11.29
CA ALA A 162 -3.73 16.09 -10.40
C ALA A 162 -5.15 15.95 -9.88
N GLN A 163 -5.85 17.08 -9.63
CA GLN A 163 -7.27 17.10 -9.29
C GLN A 163 -8.10 16.49 -10.43
N GLN A 164 -7.90 16.91 -11.67
CA GLN A 164 -8.61 16.38 -12.82
C GLN A 164 -8.37 14.88 -13.02
N ALA A 165 -7.12 14.43 -12.83
CA ALA A 165 -6.79 13.01 -12.89
C ALA A 165 -7.47 12.20 -11.78
N PHE A 166 -7.61 12.77 -10.59
CA PHE A 166 -8.36 12.15 -9.48
C PHE A 166 -9.87 12.09 -9.77
N GLU A 167 -10.45 13.14 -10.37
CA GLU A 167 -11.85 13.13 -10.77
C GLU A 167 -12.16 12.04 -11.83
N GLN A 168 -11.20 11.76 -12.72
CA GLN A 168 -11.28 10.62 -13.64
C GLN A 168 -11.27 9.29 -12.87
N ASP A 169 -10.44 9.13 -11.85
CA ASP A 169 -10.41 7.93 -11.00
C ASP A 169 -11.73 7.76 -10.25
N LEU A 170 -12.35 8.85 -9.74
CA LEU A 170 -13.68 8.81 -9.12
C LEU A 170 -14.76 8.36 -10.11
N ALA A 171 -14.70 8.85 -11.36
CA ALA A 171 -15.63 8.43 -12.41
C ALA A 171 -15.47 6.93 -12.75
N ILE A 172 -14.24 6.43 -12.82
CA ILE A 172 -13.95 5.01 -13.01
C ILE A 172 -14.46 4.20 -11.81
N THR A 173 -14.22 4.65 -10.59
CA THR A 173 -14.68 4.02 -9.34
C THR A 173 -16.21 3.89 -9.32
N ALA A 174 -16.93 4.94 -9.71
CA ALA A 174 -18.38 4.94 -9.83
C ALA A 174 -18.86 3.99 -10.94
N ARG A 175 -18.22 3.99 -12.12
CA ARG A 175 -18.54 3.11 -13.24
C ARG A 175 -18.48 1.63 -12.88
N TYR A 176 -17.47 1.21 -12.12
CA TYR A 176 -17.31 -0.17 -11.67
C TYR A 176 -18.08 -0.48 -10.36
N GLY A 177 -18.79 0.49 -9.80
CA GLY A 177 -19.57 0.32 -8.57
C GLY A 177 -18.73 -0.06 -7.36
N ALA A 178 -17.49 0.42 -7.29
CA ALA A 178 -16.60 0.21 -6.15
C ALA A 178 -16.97 1.16 -5.00
N ARG A 179 -17.89 0.73 -4.13
CA ARG A 179 -18.45 1.54 -3.02
C ARG A 179 -17.71 1.40 -1.71
N GLY A 180 -16.66 0.58 -1.67
CA GLY A 180 -15.82 0.33 -0.49
C GLY A 180 -14.45 -0.16 -0.92
N PHE A 181 -13.46 0.06 -0.06
CA PHE A 181 -12.07 -0.23 -0.35
C PHE A 181 -11.49 -1.25 0.65
N PRO A 182 -10.58 -2.11 0.16
CA PRO A 182 -10.19 -2.28 -1.23
C PRO A 182 -11.30 -2.91 -2.08
N SER A 183 -11.35 -2.57 -3.36
CA SER A 183 -12.01 -3.36 -4.41
C SER A 183 -11.00 -3.56 -5.53
N PHE A 184 -11.15 -4.63 -6.31
CA PHE A 184 -10.15 -4.94 -7.33
C PHE A 184 -10.84 -5.23 -8.66
N LEU A 185 -10.29 -4.67 -9.74
CA LEU A 185 -10.63 -5.01 -11.11
C LEU A 185 -9.52 -5.88 -11.68
N LEU A 186 -9.84 -7.13 -11.98
CA LEU A 186 -8.93 -8.05 -12.65
C LEU A 186 -9.28 -8.10 -14.14
N LYS A 187 -8.25 -7.98 -14.99
CA LYS A 187 -8.40 -8.07 -16.46
C LYS A 187 -7.42 -9.07 -17.06
N TYR A 188 -7.91 -9.86 -17.98
CA TYR A 188 -7.11 -10.77 -18.80
C TYR A 188 -7.73 -10.90 -20.17
N ALA A 189 -7.00 -10.49 -21.21
CA ALA A 189 -7.49 -10.40 -22.58
C ALA A 189 -8.80 -9.59 -22.64
N ASP A 190 -9.88 -10.17 -23.10
CA ASP A 190 -11.23 -9.57 -23.20
C ASP A 190 -12.10 -9.80 -21.96
N LYS A 191 -11.59 -10.51 -20.94
CA LYS A 191 -12.32 -10.81 -19.70
C LYS A 191 -11.98 -9.81 -18.62
N GLU A 192 -13.01 -9.40 -17.88
CA GLU A 192 -12.82 -8.58 -16.68
C GLU A 192 -13.72 -9.05 -15.53
N MET A 193 -13.28 -8.81 -14.31
CA MET A 193 -14.00 -9.17 -13.08
C MET A 193 -13.74 -8.13 -11.99
N VAL A 194 -14.79 -7.71 -11.30
CA VAL A 194 -14.68 -6.87 -10.10
C VAL A 194 -14.94 -7.70 -8.86
N ILE A 195 -14.00 -7.64 -7.92
CA ILE A 195 -14.14 -8.26 -6.59
C ILE A 195 -14.06 -7.17 -5.51
N ARG A 196 -14.79 -7.36 -4.40
CA ARG A 196 -14.92 -6.35 -3.35
C ARG A 196 -14.38 -6.86 -2.02
N GLY A 197 -13.82 -5.93 -1.25
CA GLY A 197 -13.28 -6.20 0.08
C GLY A 197 -11.91 -6.87 0.07
N TYR A 198 -11.31 -6.93 1.26
CA TYR A 198 -10.04 -7.62 1.49
C TYR A 198 -10.11 -9.07 1.03
N LYS A 199 -9.08 -9.52 0.32
CA LYS A 199 -8.93 -10.88 -0.20
C LYS A 199 -7.63 -11.50 0.25
N ARG A 200 -7.66 -12.81 0.54
CA ARG A 200 -6.46 -13.60 0.80
C ARG A 200 -5.78 -13.96 -0.51
N TYR A 201 -4.51 -14.31 -0.43
CA TYR A 201 -3.70 -14.71 -1.58
C TYR A 201 -4.31 -15.84 -2.40
N GLU A 202 -4.83 -16.88 -1.74
CA GLU A 202 -5.42 -18.06 -2.41
C GLU A 202 -6.69 -17.71 -3.22
N GLU A 203 -7.44 -16.70 -2.76
CA GLU A 203 -8.60 -16.19 -3.50
C GLU A 203 -8.14 -15.51 -4.80
N PHE A 204 -7.11 -14.66 -4.75
CA PHE A 204 -6.52 -14.06 -5.96
C PHE A 204 -5.95 -15.12 -6.89
N LYS A 205 -5.19 -16.09 -6.37
CA LYS A 205 -4.63 -17.21 -7.16
C LYS A 205 -5.70 -17.97 -7.90
N ALA A 206 -6.80 -18.31 -7.23
CA ALA A 206 -7.94 -19.01 -7.86
C ALA A 206 -8.59 -18.16 -8.97
N LEU A 207 -8.79 -16.85 -8.74
CA LEU A 207 -9.36 -15.91 -9.70
C LEU A 207 -8.44 -15.71 -10.91
N ILE A 208 -7.13 -15.59 -10.71
CA ILE A 208 -6.13 -15.51 -11.77
C ILE A 208 -6.18 -16.75 -12.64
N GLY A 209 -6.17 -17.94 -12.03
CA GLY A 209 -6.29 -19.21 -12.74
C GLY A 209 -7.59 -19.31 -13.53
N HIS A 210 -8.72 -18.91 -12.94
CA HIS A 210 -10.02 -18.91 -13.60
C HIS A 210 -10.07 -17.97 -14.82
N LEU A 211 -9.64 -16.70 -14.65
CA LEU A 211 -9.66 -15.72 -15.74
C LEU A 211 -8.73 -16.09 -16.89
N SER A 212 -7.54 -16.60 -16.57
CA SER A 212 -6.54 -16.99 -17.58
C SER A 212 -6.73 -18.37 -18.16
N GLY A 213 -7.73 -19.14 -17.69
CA GLY A 213 -7.88 -20.54 -18.10
C GLY A 213 -6.69 -21.43 -17.71
N GLY A 214 -5.93 -21.04 -16.67
CA GLY A 214 -4.75 -21.73 -16.19
C GLY A 214 -3.42 -21.36 -16.90
N GLU A 215 -3.45 -20.42 -17.85
CA GLU A 215 -2.24 -19.97 -18.56
C GLU A 215 -1.27 -19.19 -17.64
N ILE A 216 -1.82 -18.44 -16.67
CA ILE A 216 -1.03 -17.68 -15.70
C ILE A 216 -0.85 -18.52 -14.45
N GLN A 217 0.39 -18.83 -14.12
CA GLN A 217 0.74 -19.69 -12.99
C GLN A 217 1.80 -19.05 -12.11
N GLU A 218 1.65 -19.26 -10.79
CA GLU A 218 2.68 -18.82 -9.84
C GLU A 218 3.98 -19.60 -10.05
N ARG A 219 5.09 -18.93 -9.77
CA ARG A 219 6.42 -19.52 -9.74
C ARG A 219 6.85 -19.69 -8.28
N PRO A 220 7.38 -20.85 -7.89
CA PRO A 220 7.94 -21.01 -6.56
C PRO A 220 9.14 -20.07 -6.39
N VAL A 221 9.15 -19.34 -5.29
CA VAL A 221 10.27 -18.49 -4.89
C VAL A 221 10.82 -19.05 -3.60
N PRO A 222 12.06 -19.56 -3.58
CA PRO A 222 12.63 -20.16 -2.36
C PRO A 222 12.84 -19.09 -1.29
N ALA A 223 12.64 -19.49 -0.03
CA ALA A 223 12.83 -18.61 1.12
C ALA A 223 14.30 -18.60 1.57
N THR A 224 15.19 -18.11 0.72
CA THR A 224 16.61 -17.94 1.06
C THR A 224 16.89 -16.51 1.53
N GLU A 225 18.00 -16.28 2.21
CA GLU A 225 18.41 -14.94 2.61
C GLU A 225 18.53 -14.00 1.39
N GLU A 226 19.04 -14.50 0.25
CA GLU A 226 19.21 -13.72 -0.97
C GLU A 226 17.85 -13.26 -1.53
N THR A 227 16.87 -14.16 -1.62
CA THR A 227 15.54 -13.84 -2.14
C THR A 227 14.77 -12.90 -1.21
N ILE A 228 14.94 -13.09 0.10
CA ILE A 228 14.34 -12.20 1.12
C ILE A 228 15.01 -10.82 1.09
N MET A 229 16.33 -10.74 0.95
CA MET A 229 17.04 -9.47 0.78
C MET A 229 16.64 -8.75 -0.50
N ALA A 230 16.51 -9.48 -1.62
CA ALA A 230 16.03 -8.92 -2.87
C ALA A 230 14.60 -8.33 -2.72
N PHE A 231 13.71 -9.04 -2.02
CA PHE A 231 12.38 -8.54 -1.68
C PHE A 231 12.43 -7.26 -0.85
N ILE A 232 13.21 -7.25 0.25
CA ILE A 232 13.35 -6.07 1.11
C ILE A 232 13.92 -4.88 0.32
N SER A 233 14.94 -5.12 -0.51
CA SER A 233 15.59 -4.09 -1.33
C SER A 233 14.66 -3.52 -2.40
N ARG A 234 13.87 -4.38 -3.08
CA ARG A 234 12.89 -3.97 -4.09
C ARG A 234 11.87 -2.98 -3.53
N TYR A 235 11.37 -3.24 -2.33
CA TYR A 235 10.33 -2.41 -1.72
C TYR A 235 10.86 -1.32 -0.78
N GLY A 236 12.15 -1.33 -0.45
CA GLY A 236 12.82 -0.37 0.45
C GLY A 236 12.46 -0.53 1.92
N SER A 237 11.27 -1.03 2.23
CA SER A 237 10.80 -1.39 3.58
C SER A 237 9.81 -2.56 3.52
N ALA A 238 9.85 -3.45 4.52
CA ALA A 238 8.90 -4.53 4.64
C ALA A 238 8.51 -4.74 6.11
N ALA A 239 7.21 -4.89 6.40
CA ALA A 239 6.75 -5.41 7.68
C ALA A 239 7.03 -6.91 7.75
N PRO A 240 7.27 -7.50 8.95
CA PRO A 240 7.49 -8.93 9.10
C PRO A 240 6.46 -9.81 8.42
N ILE A 241 5.18 -9.43 8.51
CA ILE A 241 4.06 -10.14 7.90
C ILE A 241 4.14 -10.19 6.37
N GLU A 242 4.73 -9.17 5.72
CA GLU A 242 4.91 -9.15 4.27
C GLU A 242 5.93 -10.20 3.81
N ILE A 243 7.03 -10.33 4.55
CA ILE A 243 8.03 -11.38 4.31
C ILE A 243 7.42 -12.75 4.62
N GLN A 244 6.79 -12.89 5.78
CA GLN A 244 6.17 -14.14 6.23
C GLN A 244 5.20 -14.70 5.19
N ARG A 245 4.26 -13.86 4.72
CA ARG A 245 3.24 -14.29 3.73
C ARG A 245 3.81 -14.52 2.35
N THR A 246 4.80 -13.73 1.92
CA THR A 246 5.39 -13.87 0.59
C THR A 246 6.15 -15.19 0.45
N PHE A 247 6.88 -15.58 1.49
CA PHE A 247 7.74 -16.76 1.49
C PHE A 247 7.13 -17.97 2.22
N ASP A 248 5.89 -17.87 2.71
CA ASP A 248 5.14 -18.91 3.45
C ASP A 248 5.91 -19.43 4.68
N LEU A 249 6.55 -18.49 5.43
CA LEU A 249 7.35 -18.81 6.59
C LEU A 249 6.49 -19.02 7.84
N THR A 250 6.91 -19.97 8.67
CA THR A 250 6.46 -20.06 10.07
C THR A 250 7.03 -18.88 10.89
N ASN A 251 6.52 -18.66 12.09
CA ASN A 251 7.04 -17.60 12.97
C ASN A 251 8.52 -17.84 13.33
N ASP A 252 8.91 -19.08 13.56
CA ASP A 252 10.29 -19.43 13.90
C ASP A 252 11.24 -19.25 12.71
N GLU A 253 10.85 -19.64 11.52
CA GLU A 253 11.64 -19.42 10.30
C GLU A 253 11.80 -17.93 10.00
N LEU A 254 10.73 -17.14 10.11
CA LEU A 254 10.79 -15.70 9.95
C LEU A 254 11.75 -15.07 10.97
N LYS A 255 11.64 -15.46 12.25
CA LYS A 255 12.51 -14.96 13.30
C LYS A 255 13.97 -15.31 13.01
N ASN A 256 14.26 -16.55 12.64
CA ASN A 256 15.62 -17.02 12.39
C ASN A 256 16.26 -16.27 11.21
N VAL A 257 15.54 -16.06 10.11
CA VAL A 257 16.09 -15.34 8.96
C VAL A 257 16.31 -13.85 9.29
N ILE A 258 15.38 -13.21 9.99
CA ILE A 258 15.56 -11.80 10.42
C ILE A 258 16.76 -11.67 11.35
N ASP A 259 16.91 -12.55 12.33
CA ASP A 259 18.03 -12.51 13.28
C ASP A 259 19.37 -12.74 12.56
N SER A 260 19.42 -13.66 11.59
CA SER A 260 20.62 -13.88 10.76
C SER A 260 20.99 -12.64 9.95
N LEU A 261 20.01 -12.03 9.25
CA LEU A 261 20.24 -10.83 8.45
C LEU A 261 20.67 -9.62 9.30
N LEU A 262 20.15 -9.51 10.55
CA LEU A 262 20.59 -8.50 11.52
C LEU A 262 22.04 -8.73 11.97
N GLN A 263 22.41 -9.98 12.31
CA GLN A 263 23.78 -10.35 12.70
C GLN A 263 24.79 -10.06 11.57
N LYS A 264 24.41 -10.31 10.33
CA LYS A 264 25.20 -9.98 9.12
C LYS A 264 25.20 -8.49 8.78
N GLN A 265 24.49 -7.68 9.55
CA GLN A 265 24.32 -6.25 9.33
C GLN A 265 23.77 -5.85 7.94
N LEU A 266 22.98 -6.73 7.30
CA LEU A 266 22.37 -6.49 6.00
C LEU A 266 21.08 -5.67 6.09
N ILE A 267 20.39 -5.75 7.24
CA ILE A 267 19.15 -5.04 7.52
C ILE A 267 19.20 -4.26 8.82
N ARG A 268 18.25 -3.36 9.00
CA ARG A 268 17.94 -2.69 10.26
C ARG A 268 16.45 -2.69 10.53
N LYS A 269 16.04 -2.59 11.79
CA LYS A 269 14.65 -2.41 12.20
C LYS A 269 14.36 -0.92 12.39
N ARG A 270 13.12 -0.54 12.08
CA ARG A 270 12.53 0.76 12.40
C ARG A 270 11.21 0.51 13.09
N GLU A 271 11.13 0.83 14.37
CA GLU A 271 9.90 0.71 15.15
C GLU A 271 8.77 1.56 14.54
N ALA A 272 7.54 1.01 14.50
CA ALA A 272 6.40 1.65 13.88
C ALA A 272 5.09 1.10 14.48
N GLY A 273 4.38 1.96 15.23
CA GLY A 273 3.12 1.58 15.88
C GLY A 273 3.25 0.35 16.78
N ASN A 274 2.39 -0.65 16.56
CA ASN A 274 2.40 -1.92 17.28
C ASN A 274 3.34 -2.99 16.66
N GLY A 275 4.27 -2.57 15.81
CA GLY A 275 5.22 -3.46 15.14
C GLY A 275 6.48 -2.72 14.67
N TYR A 276 7.07 -3.19 13.59
CA TYR A 276 8.27 -2.57 13.03
C TYR A 276 8.36 -2.84 11.52
N PHE A 277 9.21 -2.05 10.85
CA PHE A 277 9.64 -2.31 9.48
C PHE A 277 11.09 -2.77 9.44
N ILE A 278 11.38 -3.62 8.49
CA ILE A 278 12.71 -4.10 8.12
C ILE A 278 13.15 -3.31 6.90
N LEU A 279 14.32 -2.67 6.97
CA LEU A 279 14.89 -1.87 5.90
C LEU A 279 16.28 -2.41 5.55
N PRO A 280 16.71 -2.33 4.28
CA PRO A 280 18.08 -2.65 3.92
C PRO A 280 19.03 -1.65 4.58
N LYS A 281 20.24 -2.07 4.97
CA LYS A 281 21.31 -1.13 5.30
C LYS A 281 21.91 -0.58 4.00
N VAL A 282 22.19 0.71 3.99
CA VAL A 282 22.90 1.37 2.87
C VAL A 282 24.28 0.73 2.71
N GLY A 283 24.59 0.21 1.52
CA GLY A 283 25.84 -0.50 1.25
C GLY A 283 25.73 -2.03 1.22
N ALA A 284 24.58 -2.62 1.57
CA ALA A 284 24.29 -4.01 1.24
C ALA A 284 23.96 -4.10 -0.25
N ALA A 285 24.73 -4.87 -1.01
CA ALA A 285 24.56 -5.03 -2.45
C ALA A 285 23.11 -5.40 -2.80
N ALA A 286 22.42 -4.53 -3.52
CA ALA A 286 21.12 -4.84 -4.09
C ALA A 286 21.34 -5.58 -5.42
N CYS A 287 21.09 -6.91 -5.41
CA CYS A 287 21.02 -7.66 -6.66
C CYS A 287 19.60 -7.56 -7.22
N ASP A 288 19.46 -7.18 -8.47
CA ASP A 288 18.18 -7.25 -9.18
C ASP A 288 17.89 -8.73 -9.50
N PRO A 289 16.81 -9.30 -8.93
CA PRO A 289 16.51 -10.72 -9.13
C PRO A 289 16.03 -11.04 -10.55
N ALA A 290 15.65 -10.04 -11.35
CA ALA A 290 15.24 -10.24 -12.74
C ALA A 290 16.44 -10.29 -13.70
N THR A 291 17.52 -9.59 -13.37
CA THR A 291 18.71 -9.48 -14.25
C THR A 291 19.96 -10.12 -13.67
N GLY A 292 19.99 -10.48 -12.37
CA GLY A 292 21.16 -11.01 -11.67
C GLY A 292 22.30 -10.00 -11.48
N VAL A 293 22.06 -8.72 -11.79
CA VAL A 293 23.05 -7.64 -11.66
C VAL A 293 23.02 -7.10 -10.23
N CYS A 294 24.16 -7.21 -9.54
CA CYS A 294 24.38 -6.61 -8.21
C CYS A 294 25.05 -5.24 -8.40
N SER A 295 24.42 -4.15 -7.94
CA SER A 295 25.08 -2.85 -7.80
C SER A 295 25.83 -2.79 -6.47
N ILE A 296 27.12 -2.52 -6.55
CA ILE A 296 28.03 -2.32 -5.42
C ILE A 296 27.87 -0.90 -4.90
#